data_2bd0ca91e8969e1b57da56663798e68a
#
_entry.id   2bd0ca91e8969e1b57da56663798e68a
#
_cell.length_a   1.000
_cell.length_b   1.000
_cell.length_c   1.000
_cell.angle_alpha   90.00
_cell.angle_beta   90.00
_cell.angle_gamma   90.00
#
_symmetry.space_group_name_H-M   'P 1'
#
loop_
_entity.id
_entity.type
_entity.pdbx_description
1 polymer ?
#
loop_
_entity_poly.entity_id
_entity_poly.type
_entity_poly.pdbx_seq_one_letter_code
_entity_poly.pdbx_strand_id
1 'polypeptide(L)'
;MPEGHTIHRAARDHHKLFNGQQIFISSPQGRFTDGASLLDGQICLSVEAFGKHLIYNFDQGDVLHIHLGLFGRIRKSKLPVAEPRGAVRVRFIGKTHVIDINGPTICRVLTKQELLTLINRIGPDVLRSDADPDLAFKKISKSR
;
A
#
# COMPACT_ATOMS: atom_id res chain seq x y z
N MET A 1 -10.90 -14.53 -1.06
CA MET A 1 -10.53 -13.32 -1.78
C MET A 1 -10.88 -12.11 -0.97
N PRO A 2 -9.94 -11.17 -0.83
CA PRO A 2 -10.25 -9.99 -0.02
C PRO A 2 -11.32 -9.13 -0.66
N GLU A 3 -12.27 -8.72 0.16
CA GLU A 3 -13.33 -7.84 -0.28
C GLU A 3 -12.87 -6.39 -0.21
N GLY A 4 -13.59 -5.50 -0.89
CA GLY A 4 -13.25 -4.08 -0.85
C GLY A 4 -13.15 -3.52 0.55
N HIS A 5 -14.09 -3.87 1.43
CA HIS A 5 -14.08 -3.33 2.78
C HIS A 5 -12.87 -3.86 3.59
N THR A 6 -12.40 -5.06 3.29
CA THR A 6 -11.21 -5.59 3.94
C THR A 6 -9.98 -4.78 3.51
N ILE A 7 -9.91 -4.41 2.24
CA ILE A 7 -8.80 -3.61 1.73
C ILE A 7 -8.85 -2.20 2.32
N HIS A 8 -10.03 -1.62 2.45
CA HIS A 8 -10.17 -0.30 3.06
C HIS A 8 -9.75 -0.32 4.52
N ARG A 9 -10.08 -1.39 5.24
CA ARG A 9 -9.66 -1.53 6.62
C ARG A 9 -8.14 -1.65 6.72
N ALA A 10 -7.55 -2.42 5.82
CA ALA A 10 -6.09 -2.56 5.78
C ALA A 10 -5.42 -1.22 5.51
N ALA A 11 -5.98 -0.45 4.58
CA ALA A 11 -5.43 0.86 4.27
C ALA A 11 -5.45 1.77 5.49
N ARG A 12 -6.56 1.79 6.22
CA ARG A 12 -6.67 2.60 7.43
C ARG A 12 -5.66 2.16 8.49
N ASP A 13 -5.52 0.86 8.67
CA ASP A 13 -4.60 0.30 9.64
C ASP A 13 -3.14 0.66 9.28
N HIS A 14 -2.78 0.45 8.02
CA HIS A 14 -1.42 0.74 7.57
C HIS A 14 -1.15 2.23 7.61
N HIS A 15 -2.15 3.05 7.31
CA HIS A 15 -1.99 4.50 7.39
C HIS A 15 -1.66 4.91 8.82
N LYS A 16 -2.35 4.34 9.80
CA LYS A 16 -2.06 4.64 11.20
C LYS A 16 -0.65 4.23 11.58
N LEU A 17 -0.20 3.10 11.07
CA LEU A 17 1.12 2.61 11.44
C LEU A 17 2.26 3.37 10.78
N PHE A 18 2.05 3.85 9.57
CA PHE A 18 3.15 4.36 8.75
C PHE A 18 3.11 5.85 8.42
N ASN A 19 1.98 6.50 8.62
CA ASN A 19 1.80 7.89 8.21
C ASN A 19 2.88 8.79 8.80
N GLY A 20 3.60 9.47 7.92
CA GLY A 20 4.63 10.42 8.34
C GLY A 20 5.91 9.79 8.84
N GLN A 21 6.07 8.48 8.67
CA GLN A 21 7.23 7.78 9.19
C GLN A 21 8.12 7.25 8.11
N GLN A 22 9.41 7.23 8.39
CA GLN A 22 10.35 6.56 7.52
C GLN A 22 10.14 5.06 7.71
N ILE A 23 9.97 4.34 6.63
CA ILE A 23 9.80 2.89 6.72
C ILE A 23 10.84 2.19 5.86
N PHE A 24 11.16 0.97 6.25
CA PHE A 24 12.16 0.19 5.55
C PHE A 24 11.46 -0.89 4.76
N ILE A 25 11.82 -1.02 3.49
CA ILE A 25 11.10 -1.88 2.58
C ILE A 25 12.06 -2.85 1.92
N SER A 26 11.67 -4.12 1.88
CA SER A 26 12.47 -5.15 1.26
C SER A 26 11.56 -6.12 0.53
N SER A 27 12.17 -6.95 -0.30
CA SER A 27 11.44 -8.01 -1.00
C SER A 27 12.11 -9.34 -0.66
N PRO A 28 11.71 -9.97 0.45
CA PRO A 28 12.35 -11.22 0.86
C PRO A 28 12.30 -12.31 -0.19
N GLN A 29 11.20 -12.36 -0.94
CA GLN A 29 11.07 -13.32 -2.03
C GLN A 29 11.94 -12.97 -3.23
N GLY A 30 12.26 -11.69 -3.40
CA GLY A 30 13.13 -11.25 -4.48
C GLY A 30 12.45 -10.79 -5.76
N ARG A 31 11.14 -10.89 -5.85
CA ARG A 31 10.43 -10.49 -7.07
C ARG A 31 10.06 -9.03 -7.15
N PHE A 32 10.38 -8.27 -6.12
CA PHE A 32 10.10 -6.85 -6.11
C PHE A 32 11.34 -6.08 -5.64
N THR A 33 12.51 -6.63 -5.85
CA THR A 33 13.75 -6.08 -5.30
C THR A 33 14.01 -4.66 -5.78
N ASP A 34 13.84 -4.39 -7.05
CA ASP A 34 14.14 -3.05 -7.58
C ASP A 34 13.20 -2.00 -6.99
N GLY A 35 11.90 -2.31 -6.95
CA GLY A 35 10.93 -1.39 -6.37
C GLY A 35 11.15 -1.20 -4.90
N ALA A 36 11.44 -2.28 -4.19
CA ALA A 36 11.70 -2.20 -2.76
C ALA A 36 12.93 -1.33 -2.47
N SER A 37 13.98 -1.49 -3.26
CA SER A 37 15.19 -0.67 -3.09
C SER A 37 14.90 0.80 -3.31
N LEU A 38 14.05 1.11 -4.27
CA LEU A 38 13.70 2.48 -4.55
C LEU A 38 12.95 3.12 -3.38
N LEU A 39 12.04 2.38 -2.77
CA LEU A 39 11.20 2.90 -1.72
C LEU A 39 11.82 2.82 -0.32
N ASP A 40 12.82 1.96 -0.17
CA ASP A 40 13.40 1.69 1.13
C ASP A 40 13.94 2.96 1.78
N GLY A 41 13.52 3.22 3.00
CA GLY A 41 13.97 4.38 3.74
C GLY A 41 13.21 5.66 3.46
N GLN A 42 12.25 5.64 2.54
CA GLN A 42 11.46 6.83 2.27
C GLN A 42 10.40 7.00 3.36
N ILE A 43 9.85 8.21 3.44
CA ILE A 43 8.78 8.50 4.38
C ILE A 43 7.46 8.20 3.71
N CYS A 44 6.65 7.38 4.37
CA CYS A 44 5.32 7.07 3.88
C CYS A 44 4.39 8.20 4.28
N LEU A 45 3.82 8.88 3.31
CA LEU A 45 2.94 10.00 3.59
C LEU A 45 1.52 9.55 3.89
N SER A 46 1.04 8.55 3.20
CA SER A 46 -0.32 8.08 3.39
C SER A 46 -0.53 6.72 2.78
N VAL A 47 -1.56 6.03 3.24
CA VAL A 47 -1.99 4.77 2.66
C VAL A 47 -3.47 4.90 2.36
N GLU A 48 -3.86 4.58 1.15
CA GLU A 48 -5.24 4.73 0.70
C GLU A 48 -5.70 3.48 -0.04
N ALA A 49 -6.99 3.31 -0.14
CA ALA A 49 -7.57 2.24 -0.92
C ALA A 49 -8.46 2.83 -2.02
N PHE A 50 -8.34 2.29 -3.22
CA PHE A 50 -9.21 2.63 -4.33
C PHE A 50 -9.70 1.30 -4.87
N GLY A 51 -10.94 0.97 -4.57
CA GLY A 51 -11.42 -0.34 -4.91
C GLY A 51 -10.75 -1.39 -4.06
N LYS A 52 -10.24 -2.39 -4.74
CA LYS A 52 -9.48 -3.44 -4.08
C LYS A 52 -7.98 -3.20 -4.21
N HIS A 53 -7.60 -1.97 -4.54
CA HIS A 53 -6.21 -1.60 -4.73
C HIS A 53 -5.70 -0.81 -3.54
N LEU A 54 -4.52 -1.17 -3.04
CA LEU A 54 -3.85 -0.44 -1.97
C LEU A 54 -2.81 0.48 -2.58
N ILE A 55 -2.78 1.71 -2.10
CA ILE A 55 -1.87 2.72 -2.60
C ILE A 55 -1.09 3.32 -1.43
N TYR A 56 0.24 3.21 -1.49
CA TYR A 56 1.12 3.79 -0.48
C TYR A 56 1.85 4.95 -1.14
N ASN A 57 1.66 6.15 -0.61
CA ASN A 57 2.27 7.35 -1.17
C ASN A 57 3.53 7.71 -0.39
N PHE A 58 4.62 7.95 -1.12
CA PHE A 58 5.91 8.25 -0.51
C PHE A 58 6.35 9.68 -0.79
N ASP A 59 7.21 10.20 0.06
CA ASP A 59 7.58 11.62 0.04
C ASP A 59 8.40 12.03 -1.19
N GLN A 60 9.00 11.10 -1.88
CA GLN A 60 9.77 11.43 -3.07
C GLN A 60 8.96 11.31 -4.36
N GLY A 61 7.67 11.18 -4.23
CA GLY A 61 6.80 11.14 -5.40
C GLY A 61 6.48 9.75 -5.92
N ASP A 62 7.12 8.74 -5.38
CA ASP A 62 6.84 7.37 -5.79
C ASP A 62 5.60 6.84 -5.11
N VAL A 63 4.89 5.97 -5.78
CA VAL A 63 3.68 5.37 -5.27
C VAL A 63 3.80 3.86 -5.38
N LEU A 64 3.48 3.15 -4.31
CA LEU A 64 3.46 1.70 -4.35
C LEU A 64 2.02 1.24 -4.54
N HIS A 65 1.80 0.45 -5.57
CA HIS A 65 0.48 -0.07 -5.91
C HIS A 65 0.44 -1.56 -5.67
N ILE A 66 -0.50 -2.00 -4.84
CA ILE A 66 -0.67 -3.41 -4.52
C ILE A 66 -2.12 -3.82 -4.77
N HIS A 67 -2.29 -4.94 -5.46
CA HIS A 67 -3.58 -5.57 -5.63
C HIS A 67 -3.41 -7.00 -5.14
N LEU A 68 -4.11 -7.36 -4.07
CA LEU A 68 -3.92 -8.68 -3.48
C LEU A 68 -4.40 -9.80 -4.39
N GLY A 69 -5.52 -9.59 -5.04
CA GLY A 69 -6.08 -10.62 -5.88
C GLY A 69 -6.59 -11.80 -5.07
N LEU A 70 -6.71 -12.93 -5.72
CA LEU A 70 -7.32 -14.10 -5.12
C LEU A 70 -6.47 -14.73 -4.02
N PHE A 71 -5.17 -14.74 -4.20
CA PHE A 71 -4.28 -15.43 -3.28
C PHE A 71 -3.43 -14.53 -2.39
N GLY A 72 -3.56 -13.22 -2.54
CA GLY A 72 -2.75 -12.31 -1.75
C GLY A 72 -3.15 -12.33 -0.28
N ARG A 73 -2.14 -12.20 0.58
CA ARG A 73 -2.35 -12.20 2.03
C ARG A 73 -1.55 -11.09 2.67
N ILE A 74 -2.12 -10.47 3.68
CA ILE A 74 -1.45 -9.46 4.48
C ILE A 74 -1.23 -10.04 5.87
N ARG A 75 -0.02 -9.93 6.37
CA ARG A 75 0.31 -10.40 7.71
C ARG A 75 0.93 -9.26 8.50
N LYS A 76 0.40 -9.00 9.67
CA LYS A 76 0.89 -7.94 10.55
C LYS A 76 1.48 -8.56 11.80
N SER A 77 2.63 -8.10 12.23
CA SER A 77 3.24 -8.55 13.47
C SER A 77 3.95 -7.40 14.14
N LYS A 78 4.19 -7.54 15.43
CA LYS A 78 4.91 -6.52 16.18
C LYS A 78 6.40 -6.78 16.10
N LEU A 79 7.19 -5.73 16.29
CA LEU A 79 8.63 -5.89 16.43
C LEU A 79 8.91 -6.68 17.70
N PRO A 80 10.02 -7.44 17.76
CA PRO A 80 11.13 -7.44 16.79
C PRO A 80 10.78 -8.20 15.52
N VAL A 81 11.58 -7.93 14.49
CA VAL A 81 11.36 -8.50 13.18
C VAL A 81 11.58 -10.01 13.21
N ALA A 82 10.59 -10.74 12.74
CA ALA A 82 10.69 -12.20 12.64
C ALA A 82 11.04 -12.60 11.21
N GLU A 83 11.42 -13.85 11.04
CA GLU A 83 11.70 -14.36 9.71
C GLU A 83 10.47 -14.29 8.83
N PRO A 84 10.63 -13.96 7.55
CA PRO A 84 9.49 -13.96 6.65
C PRO A 84 8.90 -15.35 6.50
N ARG A 85 7.59 -15.42 6.42
CA ARG A 85 6.91 -16.69 6.23
C ARG A 85 6.41 -16.81 4.81
N GLY A 86 6.90 -17.81 4.10
CA GLY A 86 6.47 -18.06 2.74
C GLY A 86 7.03 -17.03 1.78
N ALA A 87 6.34 -16.85 0.66
CA ALA A 87 6.79 -15.98 -0.40
C ALA A 87 6.34 -14.55 -0.15
N VAL A 88 7.07 -13.83 0.68
CA VAL A 88 6.76 -12.43 0.98
C VAL A 88 7.27 -11.55 -0.16
N ARG A 89 6.36 -10.96 -0.93
CA ARG A 89 6.70 -10.10 -2.05
C ARG A 89 7.27 -8.79 -1.58
N VAL A 90 6.67 -8.20 -0.57
CA VAL A 90 7.14 -6.94 -0.01
C VAL A 90 6.93 -6.95 1.50
N ARG A 91 7.95 -6.45 2.20
CA ARG A 91 7.93 -6.34 3.67
C ARG A 91 8.13 -4.88 4.04
N PHE A 92 7.26 -4.37 4.90
CA PHE A 92 7.38 -3.01 5.43
C PHE A 92 7.72 -3.09 6.90
N ILE A 93 8.78 -2.40 7.31
CA ILE A 93 9.18 -2.34 8.72
C ILE A 93 9.03 -0.90 9.19
N GLY A 94 8.09 -0.69 10.10
CA GLY A 94 7.86 0.62 10.71
C GLY A 94 8.43 0.67 12.11
N LYS A 95 7.98 1.63 12.89
CA LYS A 95 8.49 1.81 14.26
C LYS A 95 8.04 0.73 15.22
N THR A 96 6.86 0.20 15.01
CA THR A 96 6.28 -0.74 15.96
C THR A 96 5.87 -2.07 15.35
N HIS A 97 5.62 -2.09 14.06
CA HIS A 97 5.06 -3.26 13.39
C HIS A 97 5.74 -3.56 12.08
N VAL A 98 5.59 -4.81 11.65
CA VAL A 98 6.04 -5.30 10.36
C VAL A 98 4.79 -5.74 9.60
N ILE A 99 4.69 -5.32 8.35
CA ILE A 99 3.62 -5.76 7.45
C ILE A 99 4.26 -6.56 6.32
N ASP A 100 3.80 -7.78 6.15
CA ASP A 100 4.27 -8.64 5.05
C ASP A 100 3.12 -8.91 4.10
N ILE A 101 3.39 -8.79 2.81
CA ILE A 101 2.38 -9.08 1.80
C ILE A 101 2.86 -10.24 0.96
N ASN A 102 2.08 -11.32 1.00
CA ASN A 102 2.39 -12.55 0.28
C ASN A 102 1.52 -12.65 -0.97
N GLY A 103 2.13 -13.06 -2.06
CA GLY A 103 1.39 -13.44 -3.26
C GLY A 103 0.42 -12.46 -3.88
N PRO A 104 0.71 -11.16 -3.89
CA PRO A 104 -0.22 -10.22 -4.52
C PRO A 104 -0.21 -10.41 -6.03
N THR A 105 -1.33 -10.09 -6.65
CA THR A 105 -1.42 -10.12 -8.11
C THR A 105 -0.61 -8.97 -8.70
N ILE A 106 -0.63 -7.81 -8.07
CA ILE A 106 0.13 -6.65 -8.51
C ILE A 106 0.93 -6.10 -7.34
N CYS A 107 2.21 -5.81 -7.60
CA CYS A 107 3.07 -5.13 -6.64
C CYS A 107 4.08 -4.36 -7.46
N ARG A 108 3.88 -3.04 -7.57
CA ARG A 108 4.71 -2.23 -8.46
C ARG A 108 4.78 -0.80 -8.00
N VAL A 109 5.78 -0.08 -8.48
CA VAL A 109 5.94 1.35 -8.20
C VAL A 109 5.36 2.14 -9.35
N LEU A 110 4.55 3.14 -9.04
CA LEU A 110 3.96 4.02 -10.03
C LEU A 110 4.44 5.45 -9.82
N THR A 111 4.43 6.22 -10.90
CA THR A 111 4.57 7.67 -10.77
C THR A 111 3.20 8.22 -10.39
N LYS A 112 3.16 9.49 -9.99
CA LYS A 112 1.88 10.12 -9.69
C LYS A 112 0.97 10.18 -10.91
N GLN A 113 1.54 10.38 -12.08
CA GLN A 113 0.77 10.39 -13.31
C GLN A 113 0.12 9.03 -13.56
N GLU A 114 0.88 7.97 -13.35
CA GLU A 114 0.36 6.62 -13.51
C GLU A 114 -0.73 6.34 -12.50
N LEU A 115 -0.59 6.85 -11.28
CA LEU A 115 -1.62 6.69 -10.25
C LEU A 115 -2.92 7.36 -10.69
N LEU A 116 -2.85 8.57 -11.23
CA LEU A 116 -4.04 9.27 -11.68
C LEU A 116 -4.75 8.49 -12.80
N THR A 117 -3.97 7.93 -13.69
CA THR A 117 -4.53 7.11 -14.77
C THR A 117 -5.24 5.88 -14.19
N LEU A 118 -4.65 5.26 -13.19
CA LEU A 118 -5.24 4.11 -12.54
C LEU A 118 -6.56 4.48 -11.87
N ILE A 119 -6.58 5.58 -11.13
CA ILE A 119 -7.77 6.03 -10.43
C ILE A 119 -8.90 6.32 -11.41
N ASN A 120 -8.60 6.96 -12.51
CA ASN A 120 -9.61 7.25 -13.53
C ASN A 120 -10.19 5.97 -14.12
N ARG A 121 -9.37 4.96 -14.28
CA ARG A 121 -9.83 3.71 -14.86
C ARG A 121 -10.70 2.91 -13.89
N ILE A 122 -10.39 2.97 -12.61
CA ILE A 122 -11.17 2.27 -11.59
C ILE A 122 -12.53 2.92 -11.41
N GLY A 123 -12.61 4.21 -11.57
CA GLY A 123 -13.84 4.95 -11.33
C GLY A 123 -13.79 5.62 -9.98
N PRO A 124 -14.44 6.74 -9.89
CA PRO A 124 -14.24 7.60 -8.74
C PRO A 124 -14.91 7.15 -7.51
N ASP A 125 -15.91 6.35 -7.61
CA ASP A 125 -16.72 6.48 -6.62
C ASP A 125 -16.93 5.37 -5.81
N VAL A 126 -17.23 4.42 -6.42
CA VAL A 126 -17.84 3.33 -5.83
C VAL A 126 -17.26 2.97 -4.53
N LEU A 127 -16.00 3.17 -4.41
CA LEU A 127 -15.37 2.67 -3.26
C LEU A 127 -15.04 3.68 -2.22
N ARG A 128 -14.83 4.87 -2.66
CA ARG A 128 -14.46 5.92 -1.74
C ARG A 128 -15.66 6.51 -1.05
N SER A 129 -16.79 6.36 -1.66
CA SER A 129 -18.00 6.86 -1.07
C SER A 129 -18.38 6.14 0.22
N ASP A 130 -17.84 4.95 0.38
CA ASP A 130 -18.12 4.22 1.59
C ASP A 130 -17.56 4.89 2.80
N ALA A 131 -16.46 5.56 2.60
CA ALA A 131 -15.78 6.16 3.71
C ALA A 131 -16.34 7.55 3.91
N ASP A 132 -15.89 8.46 3.14
CA ASP A 132 -16.26 9.85 3.29
C ASP A 132 -16.09 10.50 1.95
N PRO A 133 -17.16 10.81 1.25
CA PRO A 133 -17.05 11.35 -0.09
C PRO A 133 -16.25 12.64 -0.15
N ASP A 134 -16.45 13.51 0.81
CA ASP A 134 -15.73 14.76 0.81
C ASP A 134 -14.26 14.55 1.00
N LEU A 135 -13.92 13.70 1.94
CA LEU A 135 -12.54 13.42 2.21
C LEU A 135 -11.87 12.75 1.02
N ALA A 136 -12.59 11.84 0.40
CA ALA A 136 -12.05 11.14 -0.75
C ALA A 136 -11.72 12.11 -1.87
N PHE A 137 -12.60 13.01 -2.17
CA PHE A 137 -12.35 13.97 -3.22
C PHE A 137 -11.24 14.92 -2.87
N LYS A 138 -11.19 15.38 -1.66
CA LYS A 138 -10.12 16.24 -1.25
C LYS A 138 -8.77 15.57 -1.41
N LYS A 139 -8.70 14.33 -1.02
CA LYS A 139 -7.45 13.64 -1.15
C LYS A 139 -7.04 13.48 -2.59
N ILE A 140 -7.96 13.09 -3.42
CA ILE A 140 -7.66 12.89 -4.81
C ILE A 140 -7.24 14.18 -5.46
N SER A 141 -7.92 15.25 -5.18
CA SER A 141 -7.61 16.48 -5.86
C SER A 141 -6.39 17.15 -5.34
N LYS A 142 -6.16 17.11 -4.06
CA LYS A 142 -5.04 17.86 -3.56
C LYS A 142 -3.78 17.10 -3.41
N SER A 143 -3.87 15.86 -3.25
CA SER A 143 -2.66 15.15 -3.06
C SER A 143 -2.04 14.83 -4.34
N ARG A 144 -2.55 15.34 -5.22
CA ARG A 144 -2.04 14.83 -6.45
C ARG A 144 -1.62 15.95 -7.27
#